data_9591bfb857e003fe18c1755bcebe9b45
#
_entry.id   9591bfb857e003fe18c1755bcebe9b45
#
_cell.length_a   1.000
_cell.length_b   1.000
_cell.length_c   1.000
_cell.angle_alpha   90.00
_cell.angle_beta   90.00
_cell.angle_gamma   90.00
#
_symmetry.space_group_name_H-M   'P 1'
#
loop_
_entity.id
_entity.type
_entity.pdbx_description
1 polymer ?
#
loop_
_entity_poly.entity_id
_entity_poly.type
_entity_poly.pdbx_seq_one_letter_code
_entity_poly.pdbx_strand_id
1 'polypeptide(L)'
;MATPFPTRRAQCGFSVTSLSTMKRTTHSAIADDRNEHIEIWINGEFFVRHEAKISVFDSGFLVGDGIWEGIRLHKGKFAFLNRHLDRLYAGAAAIDLDIGLGRDELSTALNATVERNSM
;
A
#
# COMPACT_ATOMS: atom_id res chain seq x y z
N MET A 1 4.23 -40.61 -38.46
CA MET A 1 2.80 -40.60 -38.06
C MET A 1 2.75 -40.46 -36.55
N ALA A 2 2.44 -39.29 -36.03
CA ALA A 2 2.35 -39.01 -34.61
C ALA A 2 0.87 -38.91 -34.23
N THR A 3 0.45 -39.72 -33.29
CA THR A 3 -0.93 -39.74 -32.75
C THR A 3 -1.13 -38.56 -31.79
N PRO A 4 -2.25 -37.82 -31.84
CA PRO A 4 -2.52 -36.70 -30.93
C PRO A 4 -3.01 -37.21 -29.58
N PHE A 5 -2.51 -36.59 -28.50
CA PHE A 5 -2.95 -36.77 -27.12
C PHE A 5 -4.39 -36.25 -26.91
N PRO A 6 -5.23 -36.93 -26.16
CA PRO A 6 -6.58 -36.46 -25.84
C PRO A 6 -6.50 -35.37 -24.73
N THR A 7 -6.99 -34.18 -25.05
CA THR A 7 -7.25 -33.11 -24.08
C THR A 7 -8.45 -33.45 -23.21
N ARG A 8 -8.22 -33.91 -21.98
CA ARG A 8 -9.27 -33.97 -20.95
C ARG A 8 -9.46 -32.58 -20.35
N ARG A 9 -10.51 -31.93 -20.75
CA ARG A 9 -11.06 -30.74 -20.06
C ARG A 9 -11.74 -31.23 -18.77
N ALA A 10 -11.05 -31.13 -17.64
CA ALA A 10 -11.67 -31.32 -16.33
C ALA A 10 -12.53 -30.08 -16.03
N GLN A 11 -13.85 -30.24 -16.12
CA GLN A 11 -14.78 -29.28 -15.54
C GLN A 11 -14.74 -29.46 -14.03
N CYS A 12 -13.96 -28.62 -13.36
CA CYS A 12 -14.01 -28.50 -11.91
C CYS A 12 -15.19 -27.58 -11.57
N GLY A 13 -16.37 -28.17 -11.37
CA GLY A 13 -17.51 -27.48 -10.82
C GLY A 13 -17.28 -27.17 -9.35
N PHE A 14 -16.74 -25.99 -9.05
CA PHE A 14 -16.75 -25.46 -7.69
C PHE A 14 -18.13 -24.86 -7.42
N SER A 15 -18.96 -25.63 -6.71
CA SER A 15 -20.18 -25.11 -6.08
C SER A 15 -19.76 -24.23 -4.92
N VAL A 16 -19.90 -22.90 -5.08
CA VAL A 16 -19.67 -21.93 -4.00
C VAL A 16 -20.92 -21.89 -3.12
N THR A 17 -21.12 -22.93 -2.29
CA THR A 17 -22.14 -22.89 -1.26
C THR A 17 -21.46 -22.84 0.09
N SER A 18 -21.74 -21.79 0.83
CA SER A 18 -21.31 -21.44 2.18
C SER A 18 -20.17 -20.41 2.23
N LEU A 19 -20.55 -19.13 2.20
CA LEU A 19 -19.76 -18.10 2.87
C LEU A 19 -19.75 -18.41 4.39
N SER A 20 -18.81 -19.23 4.82
CA SER A 20 -18.43 -19.33 6.23
C SER A 20 -18.11 -17.90 6.70
N THR A 21 -18.84 -17.46 7.74
CA THR A 21 -18.56 -16.18 8.43
C THR A 21 -17.12 -16.22 8.93
N MET A 22 -16.19 -15.71 8.13
CA MET A 22 -14.78 -15.62 8.54
C MET A 22 -14.72 -14.78 9.80
N LYS A 23 -14.28 -15.38 10.91
CA LYS A 23 -14.03 -14.66 12.15
C LYS A 23 -13.07 -13.51 11.83
N ARG A 24 -13.51 -12.28 12.11
CA ARG A 24 -12.69 -11.08 11.94
C ARG A 24 -11.47 -11.21 12.86
N THR A 25 -10.29 -11.11 12.29
CA THR A 25 -9.03 -11.05 13.02
C THR A 25 -8.59 -9.59 13.16
N THR A 26 -7.62 -9.32 14.02
CA THR A 26 -7.01 -7.99 14.17
C THR A 26 -6.38 -7.47 12.87
N HIS A 27 -6.12 -8.37 11.90
CA HIS A 27 -5.57 -8.05 10.58
C HIS A 27 -6.64 -7.90 9.49
N SER A 28 -7.91 -8.09 9.83
CA SER A 28 -9.00 -7.90 8.86
C SER A 28 -9.28 -6.42 8.68
N ALA A 29 -8.94 -5.87 7.52
CA ALA A 29 -9.32 -4.51 7.17
C ALA A 29 -10.85 -4.40 7.09
N ILE A 30 -11.40 -3.36 7.73
CA ILE A 30 -12.81 -2.99 7.54
C ILE A 30 -12.87 -2.22 6.23
N ALA A 31 -13.75 -2.64 5.32
CA ALA A 31 -14.07 -1.83 4.16
C ALA A 31 -14.66 -0.50 4.66
N ASP A 32 -14.10 0.60 4.19
CA ASP A 32 -14.56 1.96 4.48
C ASP A 32 -14.77 2.64 3.13
N ASP A 33 -16.01 3.00 2.84
CA ASP A 33 -16.43 3.60 1.57
C ASP A 33 -15.68 4.91 1.29
N ARG A 34 -15.23 5.61 2.35
CA ARG A 34 -14.39 6.81 2.22
C ARG A 34 -13.06 6.53 1.53
N ASN A 35 -12.60 5.28 1.55
CA ASN A 35 -11.35 4.85 0.96
C ASN A 35 -11.51 4.28 -0.47
N GLU A 36 -12.70 4.27 -1.05
CA GLU A 36 -12.91 3.70 -2.39
C GLU A 36 -12.23 4.52 -3.49
N HIS A 37 -12.25 5.84 -3.33
CA HIS A 37 -11.79 6.78 -4.35
C HIS A 37 -10.48 7.47 -4.01
N ILE A 38 -9.75 6.99 -2.99
CA ILE A 38 -8.47 7.58 -2.63
C ILE A 38 -7.42 7.32 -3.71
N GLU A 39 -6.58 8.32 -3.93
CA GLU A 39 -5.39 8.21 -4.73
C GLU A 39 -4.17 8.07 -3.81
N ILE A 40 -3.29 7.14 -4.14
CA ILE A 40 -2.11 6.77 -3.37
C ILE A 40 -0.88 7.21 -4.15
N TRP A 41 -0.01 7.98 -3.50
CA TRP A 41 1.26 8.38 -4.09
C TRP A 41 2.31 7.27 -3.93
N ILE A 42 2.93 6.84 -5.02
CA ILE A 42 4.01 5.83 -5.04
C ILE A 42 5.09 6.31 -6.00
N ASN A 43 6.31 6.50 -5.52
CA ASN A 43 7.48 6.82 -6.33
C ASN A 43 7.30 7.99 -7.32
N GLY A 44 6.62 9.05 -6.91
CA GLY A 44 6.43 10.25 -7.74
C GLY A 44 5.11 10.30 -8.52
N GLU A 45 4.33 9.23 -8.53
CA GLU A 45 3.07 9.13 -9.27
C GLU A 45 1.89 8.85 -8.36
N PHE A 46 0.69 9.24 -8.80
CA PHE A 46 -0.56 8.95 -8.11
C PHE A 46 -1.32 7.82 -8.80
N PHE A 47 -1.75 6.86 -8.01
CA PHE A 47 -2.50 5.70 -8.45
C PHE A 47 -3.83 5.62 -7.72
N VAL A 48 -4.90 5.29 -8.41
CA VAL A 48 -6.16 4.92 -7.77
C VAL A 48 -5.96 3.64 -6.95
N ARG A 49 -6.72 3.48 -5.88
CA ARG A 49 -6.53 2.43 -4.87
C ARG A 49 -6.30 1.03 -5.46
N HIS A 50 -7.05 0.63 -6.46
CA HIS A 50 -6.95 -0.74 -7.02
C HIS A 50 -5.74 -0.94 -7.96
N GLU A 51 -5.11 0.16 -8.40
CA GLU A 51 -3.91 0.15 -9.22
C GLU A 51 -2.63 0.35 -8.40
N ALA A 52 -2.74 0.86 -7.16
CA ALA A 52 -1.62 1.05 -6.26
C ALA A 52 -1.05 -0.31 -5.84
N LYS A 53 0.09 -0.68 -6.40
CA LYS A 53 0.75 -1.98 -6.21
C LYS A 53 2.23 -1.79 -5.96
N ILE A 54 2.80 -2.70 -5.16
CA ILE A 54 4.24 -2.84 -4.98
C ILE A 54 4.70 -4.17 -5.58
N SER A 55 5.98 -4.24 -5.93
CA SER A 55 6.58 -5.50 -6.39
C SER A 55 6.62 -6.53 -5.27
N VAL A 56 6.36 -7.80 -5.58
CA VAL A 56 6.60 -8.91 -4.63
C VAL A 56 8.09 -9.12 -4.35
N PHE A 57 8.97 -8.51 -5.14
CA PHE A 57 10.42 -8.50 -4.94
C PHE A 57 10.92 -7.25 -4.20
N ASP A 58 10.02 -6.38 -3.73
CA ASP A 58 10.38 -5.26 -2.87
C ASP A 58 11.00 -5.76 -1.56
N SER A 59 12.13 -5.16 -1.15
CA SER A 59 12.86 -5.58 0.04
C SER A 59 12.04 -5.41 1.31
N GLY A 60 11.21 -4.39 1.39
CA GLY A 60 10.28 -4.18 2.49
C GLY A 60 9.28 -5.32 2.64
N PHE A 61 8.82 -5.89 1.50
CA PHE A 61 7.93 -7.04 1.49
C PHE A 61 8.66 -8.36 1.78
N LEU A 62 9.84 -8.58 1.15
CA LEU A 62 10.56 -9.85 1.24
C LEU A 62 11.25 -10.06 2.59
N VAL A 63 11.92 -9.03 3.12
CA VAL A 63 12.83 -9.15 4.26
C VAL A 63 12.53 -8.15 5.38
N GLY A 64 11.52 -7.31 5.20
CA GLY A 64 11.12 -6.32 6.21
C GLY A 64 11.99 -5.07 6.24
N ASP A 65 12.82 -4.83 5.23
CA ASP A 65 13.62 -3.61 5.08
C ASP A 65 12.72 -2.43 4.73
N GLY A 66 12.21 -1.76 5.74
CA GLY A 66 11.32 -0.64 5.55
C GLY A 66 11.12 0.15 6.83
N ILE A 67 10.77 1.40 6.65
CA ILE A 67 10.37 2.30 7.73
C ILE A 67 9.01 2.88 7.37
N TRP A 68 8.24 3.21 8.38
CA TRP A 68 6.94 3.86 8.19
C TRP A 68 6.62 4.82 9.32
N GLU A 69 5.80 5.82 9.02
CA GLU A 69 5.28 6.78 9.98
C GLU A 69 3.77 6.94 9.84
N GLY A 70 3.07 6.88 10.95
CA GLY A 70 1.65 7.21 11.01
C GLY A 70 1.46 8.70 11.34
N ILE A 71 1.15 9.52 10.35
CA ILE A 71 1.00 10.96 10.52
C ILE A 71 -0.49 11.31 10.57
N ARG A 72 -0.91 11.96 11.66
CA ARG A 72 -2.30 12.40 11.80
C ARG A 72 -2.52 13.70 11.03
N LEU A 73 -3.56 13.71 10.21
CA LEU A 73 -4.13 14.92 9.63
C LEU A 73 -5.29 15.41 10.52
N HIS A 74 -5.30 16.69 10.84
CA HIS A 74 -6.39 17.34 11.58
C HIS A 74 -6.73 18.67 10.94
N LYS A 75 -7.94 18.81 10.45
CA LYS A 75 -8.43 20.04 9.77
C LYS A 75 -7.45 20.52 8.67
N GLY A 76 -7.02 19.61 7.79
CA GLY A 76 -6.12 19.89 6.68
C GLY A 76 -4.66 20.18 7.08
N LYS A 77 -4.28 19.94 8.35
CA LYS A 77 -2.90 20.16 8.82
C LYS A 77 -2.31 18.90 9.42
N PHE A 78 -1.07 18.60 9.07
CA PHE A 78 -0.33 17.51 9.69
C PHE A 78 0.07 17.83 11.13
N ALA A 79 -0.25 16.95 12.04
CA ALA A 79 0.19 17.06 13.42
C ALA A 79 1.67 16.66 13.53
N PHE A 80 2.50 17.56 14.06
CA PHE A 80 3.92 17.31 14.35
C PHE A 80 4.76 16.79 13.16
N LEU A 81 4.47 17.24 11.93
CA LEU A 81 5.12 16.75 10.71
C LEU A 81 6.66 16.70 10.82
N ASN A 82 7.29 17.75 11.29
CA ASN A 82 8.74 17.79 11.40
C ASN A 82 9.30 16.66 12.28
N ARG A 83 8.64 16.34 13.41
CA ARG A 83 9.07 15.25 14.29
C ARG A 83 8.90 13.88 13.64
N HIS A 84 7.84 13.70 12.85
CA HIS A 84 7.64 12.48 12.07
C HIS A 84 8.75 12.33 11.02
N LEU A 85 9.05 13.39 10.30
CA LEU A 85 10.13 13.38 9.32
C LEU A 85 11.51 13.16 9.98
N ASP A 86 11.78 13.76 11.15
CA ASP A 86 13.00 13.51 11.91
C ASP A 86 13.20 12.02 12.20
N ARG A 87 12.15 11.36 12.70
CA ARG A 87 12.20 9.91 13.00
C ARG A 87 12.30 9.06 11.74
N LEU A 88 11.58 9.42 10.68
CA LEU A 88 11.61 8.70 9.41
C LEU A 88 13.04 8.69 8.84
N TYR A 89 13.69 9.87 8.73
CA TYR A 89 15.05 9.97 8.20
C TYR A 89 16.09 9.35 9.14
N ALA A 90 15.91 9.47 10.45
CA ALA A 90 16.78 8.78 11.41
C ALA A 90 16.63 7.26 11.33
N GLY A 91 15.40 6.76 11.16
CA GLY A 91 15.14 5.34 10.96
C GLY A 91 15.73 4.80 9.67
N ALA A 92 15.60 5.56 8.56
CA ALA A 92 16.20 5.22 7.28
C ALA A 92 17.73 5.10 7.39
N ALA A 93 18.37 6.10 8.00
CA ALA A 93 19.80 6.07 8.22
C ALA A 93 20.27 4.90 9.11
N ALA A 94 19.45 4.49 10.08
CA ALA A 94 19.78 3.37 10.97
C ALA A 94 19.79 2.00 10.28
N ILE A 95 19.08 1.85 9.17
CA ILE A 95 19.02 0.62 8.36
C ILE A 95 19.70 0.78 6.99
N ASP A 96 20.47 1.87 6.82
CA ASP A 96 21.18 2.18 5.56
C ASP A 96 20.24 2.27 4.33
N LEU A 97 19.02 2.77 4.54
CA LEU A 97 18.01 2.95 3.51
C LEU A 97 18.05 4.38 2.96
N ASP A 98 18.28 4.53 1.66
CA ASP A 98 18.12 5.81 0.97
C ASP A 98 16.63 6.02 0.59
N ILE A 99 16.03 7.09 1.12
CA ILE A 99 14.63 7.45 0.79
C ILE A 99 14.52 7.99 -0.65
N GLY A 100 15.61 8.48 -1.23
CA GLY A 100 15.65 9.06 -2.57
C GLY A 100 14.94 10.42 -2.71
N LEU A 101 14.43 11.00 -1.63
CA LEU A 101 13.77 12.30 -1.57
C LEU A 101 14.31 13.14 -0.43
N GLY A 102 14.45 14.44 -0.65
CA GLY A 102 14.68 15.41 0.41
C GLY A 102 13.43 15.68 1.26
N ARG A 103 13.62 16.28 2.44
CA ARG A 103 12.50 16.57 3.38
C ARG A 103 11.44 17.47 2.77
N ASP A 104 11.85 18.48 1.99
CA ASP A 104 10.92 19.43 1.36
C ASP A 104 10.13 18.76 0.22
N GLU A 105 10.79 17.89 -0.54
CA GLU A 105 10.15 17.09 -1.60
C GLU A 105 9.12 16.13 -1.00
N LEU A 106 9.47 15.42 0.08
CA LEU A 106 8.56 14.53 0.78
C LEU A 106 7.38 15.31 1.40
N SER A 107 7.64 16.48 1.99
CA SER A 107 6.59 17.36 2.51
C SER A 107 5.64 17.83 1.40
N THR A 108 6.18 18.12 0.22
CA THR A 108 5.40 18.51 -0.97
C THR A 108 4.52 17.34 -1.43
N ALA A 109 5.06 16.12 -1.51
CA ALA A 109 4.30 14.93 -1.87
C ALA A 109 3.17 14.63 -0.87
N LEU A 110 3.42 14.79 0.43
CA LEU A 110 2.41 14.64 1.49
C LEU A 110 1.27 15.67 1.33
N ASN A 111 1.58 16.94 1.09
CA ASN A 111 0.56 17.99 0.88
C ASN A 111 -0.24 17.71 -0.40
N ALA A 112 0.41 17.36 -1.50
CA ALA A 112 -0.25 16.98 -2.74
C ALA A 112 -1.22 15.78 -2.53
N THR A 113 -0.83 14.80 -1.70
CA THR A 113 -1.69 13.67 -1.35
C THR A 113 -2.94 14.10 -0.60
N VAL A 114 -2.82 15.04 0.35
CA VAL A 114 -3.96 15.61 1.10
C VAL A 114 -4.90 16.36 0.17
N GLU A 115 -4.35 17.23 -0.68
CA GLU A 115 -5.13 18.02 -1.64
C GLU A 115 -5.91 17.14 -2.63
N ARG A 116 -5.21 16.13 -3.17
CA ARG A 116 -5.79 15.22 -4.16
C ARG A 116 -6.94 14.38 -3.61
N ASN A 117 -6.88 14.07 -2.33
CA ASN A 117 -7.91 13.31 -1.62
C ASN A 117 -8.92 14.19 -0.86
N SER A 118 -8.85 15.50 -1.00
CA SER A 118 -9.76 16.46 -0.33
C SER A 118 -9.86 16.26 1.19
N MET A 119 -8.73 15.99 1.83
CA MET A 119 -8.63 15.68 3.27
C MET A 119 -8.37 16.92 4.12
#